data_8860f345acd54c21d62f5407e3a41ee6
#
_entry.id   8860f345acd54c21d62f5407e3a41ee6
#
_cell.length_a   1.000
_cell.length_b   1.000
_cell.length_c   1.000
_cell.angle_alpha   90.00
_cell.angle_beta   90.00
_cell.angle_gamma   90.00
#
_symmetry.space_group_name_H-M   'P 1'
#
loop_
_entity.id
_entity.type
_entity.pdbx_description
1 polymer ?
#
loop_
_entity_poly.entity_id
_entity_poly.type
_entity_poly.pdbx_seq_one_letter_code
_entity_poly.pdbx_strand_id
1 'polypeptide(L)'
;AVYLPQGSDVQKDIEDVEQNWTTNVMVIYVESERQGVDQLPILKQIDKVESALNTVRDDRGEEDYVIYVLSVSTVIKEVNSSGGRVVKAFFSGLAEGTGSDEFSQQVNELVDEQSNIIGDYSIPDEQERVDQILGEMPQNALDKLVRDVGKNQNETAGYWNRAVIIIGISSDLDRDNDGKDDITISEIIENTQGTIDQISSENNWICLDDNGNEVDPESDNADEYCDGTELGLKMTLTGPVPLTNAITEKSFQLFWEVFPVGVVIVAFGLFLFHCDLLQTGRIRWVQGVKTLIISGLPTLCSVWITLGFIGYTDYEVTMTVIIVGPIVLALGVSYGLHITNRYAEAKGSPREKMSEAISSTGRAVLLSALTTIIGFISLVFVQMKPIQTIGYALSGGIVVVYLMTMLMVPNLTMMLDLKKPSHPPPKVFQGAVGVPIKWTRVTLAVFIMAMVMSAGYNRPNV
;
A
#
# COMPACT_ATOMS: atom_id res chain seq x y z
N ALA A 1 4.94 9.74 -3.82
CA ALA A 1 5.92 9.94 -4.91
C ALA A 1 6.36 8.65 -5.61
N VAL A 2 6.33 7.47 -4.97
CA VAL A 2 6.87 6.18 -5.48
C VAL A 2 6.32 5.76 -6.87
N TYR A 3 5.07 6.11 -7.18
CA TYR A 3 4.41 5.75 -8.44
C TYR A 3 4.51 6.81 -9.55
N LEU A 4 5.21 7.91 -9.31
CA LEU A 4 5.36 8.99 -10.29
C LEU A 4 6.60 8.80 -11.17
N PRO A 5 6.59 9.31 -12.42
CA PRO A 5 7.75 9.27 -13.29
C PRO A 5 8.90 10.05 -12.69
N GLN A 6 10.08 9.42 -12.56
CA GLN A 6 11.28 10.06 -12.03
C GLN A 6 11.70 11.27 -12.88
N GLY A 7 11.99 12.39 -12.21
CA GLY A 7 12.40 13.63 -12.85
C GLY A 7 11.28 14.43 -13.52
N SER A 8 10.02 14.00 -13.37
CA SER A 8 8.86 14.79 -13.82
C SER A 8 8.70 16.07 -12.98
N ASP A 9 8.09 17.11 -13.57
CA ASP A 9 7.84 18.35 -12.83
C ASP A 9 6.94 18.10 -11.61
N VAL A 10 5.96 17.19 -11.73
CA VAL A 10 5.11 16.77 -10.62
C VAL A 10 5.91 16.11 -9.51
N GLN A 11 6.93 15.29 -9.83
CA GLN A 11 7.79 14.70 -8.80
C GLN A 11 8.64 15.76 -8.11
N LYS A 12 9.19 16.72 -8.84
CA LYS A 12 9.97 17.83 -8.25
C LYS A 12 9.11 18.71 -7.34
N ASP A 13 7.89 19.01 -7.79
CA ASP A 13 6.93 19.77 -6.97
C ASP A 13 6.58 19.02 -5.68
N ILE A 14 6.44 17.69 -5.74
CA ILE A 14 6.21 16.84 -4.56
C ILE A 14 7.46 16.78 -3.68
N GLU A 15 8.66 16.62 -4.25
CA GLU A 15 9.91 16.63 -3.48
C GLU A 15 10.14 17.98 -2.79
N ASP A 16 9.76 19.10 -3.43
CA ASP A 16 9.81 20.42 -2.81
C ASP A 16 8.79 20.56 -1.67
N VAL A 17 7.60 20.00 -1.85
CA VAL A 17 6.59 19.90 -0.78
C VAL A 17 7.06 18.97 0.34
N GLU A 18 7.68 17.83 0.03
CA GLU A 18 8.24 16.89 1.03
C GLU A 18 9.34 17.51 1.88
N GLN A 19 10.18 18.39 1.28
CA GLN A 19 11.25 19.06 2.01
C GLN A 19 10.76 20.20 2.92
N ASN A 20 9.69 20.87 2.55
CA ASN A 20 9.18 22.05 3.26
C ASN A 20 7.91 21.77 4.07
N TRP A 21 7.18 20.71 3.71
CA TRP A 21 5.94 20.25 4.33
C TRP A 21 6.00 18.73 4.38
N THR A 22 4.99 18.01 4.73
CA THR A 22 4.98 16.56 4.58
C THR A 22 4.01 16.12 3.51
N THR A 23 4.37 15.07 2.75
CA THR A 23 3.46 14.36 1.84
C THR A 23 2.90 13.09 2.48
N ASN A 24 3.41 12.70 3.65
CA ASN A 24 2.88 11.59 4.41
C ASN A 24 1.61 12.03 5.12
N VAL A 25 0.47 11.83 4.46
CA VAL A 25 -0.82 12.30 4.92
C VAL A 25 -1.73 11.12 5.26
N MET A 26 -2.32 11.17 6.45
CA MET A 26 -3.47 10.37 6.84
C MET A 26 -4.72 11.25 6.84
N VAL A 27 -5.87 10.64 6.65
CA VAL A 27 -7.16 11.34 6.63
C VAL A 27 -8.16 10.55 7.47
N ILE A 28 -8.80 11.22 8.42
CA ILE A 28 -9.99 10.66 9.06
C ILE A 28 -11.19 11.16 8.28
N TYR A 29 -11.93 10.23 7.72
CA TYR A 29 -13.21 10.50 7.05
C TYR A 29 -14.32 10.45 8.07
N VAL A 30 -15.00 11.60 8.24
CA VAL A 30 -16.07 11.79 9.21
C VAL A 30 -17.42 11.73 8.49
N GLU A 31 -18.29 10.85 8.92
CA GLU A 31 -19.65 10.70 8.42
C GLU A 31 -20.64 10.99 9.56
N SER A 32 -21.58 11.91 9.31
CA SER A 32 -22.68 12.19 10.20
C SER A 32 -24.01 11.86 9.52
N GLU A 33 -24.81 10.99 10.14
CA GLU A 33 -26.08 10.54 9.56
C GLU A 33 -27.29 11.38 9.96
N ARG A 34 -27.22 12.06 11.08
CA ARG A 34 -28.38 12.74 11.68
C ARG A 34 -28.29 14.26 11.70
N GLN A 35 -27.08 14.79 11.79
CA GLN A 35 -26.85 16.23 11.93
C GLN A 35 -25.76 16.69 10.94
N GLY A 36 -25.74 17.99 10.65
CA GLY A 36 -24.66 18.60 9.88
C GLY A 36 -23.33 18.57 10.64
N VAL A 37 -22.23 18.40 9.91
CA VAL A 37 -20.86 18.49 10.48
C VAL A 37 -20.49 19.93 10.91
N ASP A 38 -21.30 20.89 10.53
CA ASP A 38 -21.26 22.30 10.94
C ASP A 38 -21.98 22.56 12.28
N GLN A 39 -22.69 21.56 12.81
CA GLN A 39 -23.40 21.71 14.09
C GLN A 39 -22.43 21.52 15.26
N LEU A 40 -22.63 22.32 16.32
CA LEU A 40 -21.79 22.34 17.50
C LEU A 40 -21.50 20.95 18.10
N PRO A 41 -22.48 20.04 18.26
CA PRO A 41 -22.21 18.72 18.81
C PRO A 41 -21.17 17.94 18.00
N ILE A 42 -21.28 17.98 16.67
CA ILE A 42 -20.35 17.28 15.78
C ILE A 42 -18.99 17.98 15.72
N LEU A 43 -18.97 19.30 15.65
CA LEU A 43 -17.73 20.09 15.64
C LEU A 43 -16.90 19.87 16.90
N LYS A 44 -17.54 19.82 18.09
CA LYS A 44 -16.85 19.52 19.35
C LYS A 44 -16.29 18.09 19.37
N GLN A 45 -16.94 17.11 18.73
CA GLN A 45 -16.38 15.77 18.58
C GLN A 45 -15.17 15.74 17.64
N ILE A 46 -15.25 16.44 16.50
CA ILE A 46 -14.12 16.58 15.59
C ILE A 46 -12.95 17.26 16.32
N ASP A 47 -13.22 18.31 17.10
CA ASP A 47 -12.21 19.01 17.88
C ASP A 47 -11.56 18.15 18.97
N LYS A 48 -12.35 17.28 19.63
CA LYS A 48 -11.82 16.34 20.61
C LYS A 48 -10.82 15.36 19.98
N VAL A 49 -11.16 14.80 18.81
CA VAL A 49 -10.25 13.91 18.07
C VAL A 49 -9.02 14.68 17.58
N GLU A 50 -9.22 15.90 17.03
CA GLU A 50 -8.13 16.76 16.59
C GLU A 50 -7.18 17.07 17.75
N SER A 51 -7.71 17.46 18.90
CA SER A 51 -6.91 17.81 20.08
C SER A 51 -6.16 16.62 20.64
N ALA A 52 -6.74 15.43 20.61
CA ALA A 52 -6.10 14.19 21.07
C ALA A 52 -4.95 13.76 20.13
N LEU A 53 -5.02 14.09 18.84
CA LEU A 53 -3.99 13.76 17.84
C LEU A 53 -2.98 14.90 17.64
N ASN A 54 -3.32 16.15 18.01
CA ASN A 54 -2.47 17.31 17.79
C ASN A 54 -1.58 17.58 19.01
N THR A 55 -0.48 16.89 19.11
CA THR A 55 0.46 16.94 20.23
C THR A 55 1.33 18.20 20.24
N VAL A 56 1.47 18.88 19.12
CA VAL A 56 2.30 20.11 18.99
C VAL A 56 1.83 21.23 19.92
N ARG A 57 0.54 21.27 20.31
CA ARG A 57 -0.01 22.32 21.19
C ARG A 57 -0.07 21.96 22.67
N ASP A 58 0.01 20.69 23.00
CA ASP A 58 -0.24 20.19 24.36
C ASP A 58 1.04 20.00 25.21
N ASP A 59 2.19 20.53 24.83
CA ASP A 59 3.49 20.27 25.50
C ASP A 59 3.81 18.78 25.75
N ARG A 60 3.06 17.85 25.13
CA ARG A 60 3.24 16.41 25.31
C ARG A 60 4.41 15.85 24.52
N GLY A 61 5.19 16.71 23.94
CA GLY A 61 6.48 16.37 23.40
C GLY A 61 6.45 15.79 21.99
N GLU A 62 7.61 15.76 21.44
CA GLU A 62 7.99 15.39 20.09
C GLU A 62 7.79 13.89 19.76
N GLU A 63 7.05 13.11 20.59
CA GLU A 63 7.01 11.67 20.51
C GLU A 63 6.03 11.09 19.46
N ASP A 64 5.00 11.86 19.06
CA ASP A 64 3.90 11.31 18.26
C ASP A 64 4.09 11.40 16.74
N TYR A 65 5.17 12.00 16.26
CA TYR A 65 5.48 12.13 14.82
C TYR A 65 4.39 12.82 13.98
N VAL A 66 3.38 13.40 14.61
CA VAL A 66 2.35 14.20 13.97
C VAL A 66 2.84 15.64 13.86
N ILE A 67 2.92 16.17 12.64
CA ILE A 67 3.39 17.54 12.36
C ILE A 67 2.23 18.52 12.47
N TYR A 68 1.08 18.17 11.92
CA TYR A 68 -0.13 19.00 11.95
C TYR A 68 -1.39 18.15 11.87
N VAL A 69 -2.47 18.69 12.42
CA VAL A 69 -3.82 18.20 12.22
C VAL A 69 -4.67 19.37 11.71
N LEU A 70 -5.40 19.17 10.65
CA LEU A 70 -6.25 20.17 10.01
C LEU A 70 -7.65 19.63 9.77
N SER A 71 -8.64 20.32 10.32
CA SER A 71 -10.05 20.00 10.16
C SER A 71 -10.88 21.28 9.98
N VAL A 72 -12.19 21.13 9.80
CA VAL A 72 -13.13 22.25 9.86
C VAL A 72 -13.09 22.94 11.23
N SER A 73 -12.91 22.18 12.32
CA SER A 73 -12.76 22.69 13.69
C SER A 73 -11.52 23.58 13.82
N THR A 74 -10.36 23.14 13.26
CA THR A 74 -9.13 23.93 13.23
C THR A 74 -9.38 25.31 12.60
N VAL A 75 -10.03 25.33 11.46
CA VAL A 75 -10.29 26.59 10.74
C VAL A 75 -11.23 27.50 11.52
N ILE A 76 -12.29 26.96 12.11
CA ILE A 76 -13.20 27.72 12.96
C ILE A 76 -12.47 28.32 14.15
N LYS A 77 -11.64 27.53 14.86
CA LYS A 77 -10.82 28.01 15.98
C LYS A 77 -9.83 29.10 15.56
N GLU A 78 -9.16 28.95 14.42
CA GLU A 78 -8.22 29.93 13.89
C GLU A 78 -8.94 31.26 13.58
N VAL A 79 -10.09 31.20 12.92
CA VAL A 79 -10.87 32.41 12.61
C VAL A 79 -11.42 33.06 13.87
N ASN A 80 -11.96 32.26 14.80
CA ASN A 80 -12.51 32.75 16.05
C ASN A 80 -11.47 33.48 16.89
N SER A 81 -10.21 32.98 16.97
CA SER A 81 -9.13 33.53 17.75
C SER A 81 -8.29 34.61 17.01
N SER A 82 -8.42 34.73 15.67
CA SER A 82 -7.53 35.55 14.84
C SER A 82 -7.65 37.04 15.18
N GLY A 83 -8.85 37.54 15.43
CA GLY A 83 -9.09 38.93 15.82
C GLY A 83 -8.36 39.29 17.12
N GLY A 84 -8.43 38.42 18.13
CA GLY A 84 -7.77 38.60 19.41
C GLY A 84 -6.25 38.57 19.33
N ARG A 85 -5.71 37.65 18.56
CA ARG A 85 -4.25 37.57 18.37
C ARG A 85 -3.68 38.78 17.66
N VAL A 86 -4.37 39.29 16.64
CA VAL A 86 -3.96 40.52 15.95
C VAL A 86 -4.01 41.72 16.87
N VAL A 87 -5.09 41.88 17.64
CA VAL A 87 -5.23 42.95 18.62
C VAL A 87 -4.16 42.86 19.72
N LYS A 88 -3.96 41.63 20.28
CA LYS A 88 -2.94 41.38 21.29
C LYS A 88 -1.53 41.67 20.77
N ALA A 89 -1.17 41.19 19.55
CA ALA A 89 0.12 41.44 18.94
C ALA A 89 0.33 42.95 18.66
N PHE A 90 -0.70 43.66 18.20
CA PHE A 90 -0.65 45.09 17.95
C PHE A 90 -0.38 45.89 19.24
N PHE A 91 -1.12 45.62 20.31
CA PHE A 91 -0.97 46.31 21.59
C PHE A 91 0.34 45.93 22.29
N SER A 92 0.76 44.64 22.24
CA SER A 92 2.06 44.22 22.79
C SER A 92 3.23 44.91 22.08
N GLY A 93 3.17 44.99 20.73
CA GLY A 93 4.18 45.73 19.96
C GLY A 93 4.22 47.24 20.27
N LEU A 94 3.06 47.86 20.54
CA LEU A 94 2.98 49.26 21.01
C LEU A 94 3.57 49.39 22.41
N ALA A 95 3.30 48.46 23.31
CA ALA A 95 3.83 48.50 24.68
C ALA A 95 5.36 48.35 24.70
N GLU A 96 5.92 47.44 23.92
CA GLU A 96 7.38 47.27 23.76
C GLU A 96 8.02 48.51 23.13
N GLY A 97 7.36 49.13 22.15
CA GLY A 97 7.85 50.31 21.46
C GLY A 97 7.87 51.59 22.33
N THR A 98 7.05 51.70 23.38
CA THR A 98 6.96 52.86 24.26
C THR A 98 7.91 52.78 25.46
N GLY A 99 8.41 51.62 25.84
CA GLY A 99 9.38 51.41 26.92
C GLY A 99 8.90 51.82 28.32
N SER A 100 7.58 51.94 28.53
CA SER A 100 6.96 52.35 29.78
C SER A 100 6.23 51.21 30.43
N ASP A 101 6.69 50.78 31.60
CA ASP A 101 6.09 49.68 32.39
C ASP A 101 4.63 49.96 32.77
N GLU A 102 4.27 51.20 32.99
CA GLU A 102 2.92 51.62 33.37
C GLU A 102 1.95 51.51 32.18
N PHE A 103 2.40 51.84 30.97
CA PHE A 103 1.62 51.66 29.74
C PHE A 103 1.47 50.19 29.38
N SER A 104 2.50 49.37 29.58
CA SER A 104 2.47 47.93 29.38
C SER A 104 1.47 47.25 30.31
N GLN A 105 1.35 47.65 31.56
CA GLN A 105 0.34 47.15 32.50
C GLN A 105 -1.08 47.54 32.09
N GLN A 106 -1.33 48.79 31.72
CA GLN A 106 -2.64 49.25 31.26
C GLN A 106 -3.06 48.59 29.94
N VAL A 107 -2.12 48.34 29.05
CA VAL A 107 -2.38 47.60 27.80
C VAL A 107 -2.70 46.14 28.07
N ASN A 108 -1.99 45.47 28.99
CA ASN A 108 -2.27 44.10 29.37
C ASN A 108 -3.64 43.96 30.07
N GLU A 109 -4.01 44.90 30.94
CA GLU A 109 -5.35 44.93 31.55
C GLU A 109 -6.46 45.15 30.48
N LEU A 110 -6.25 46.05 29.51
CA LEU A 110 -7.19 46.27 28.40
C LEU A 110 -7.27 45.09 27.46
N VAL A 111 -6.18 44.38 27.22
CA VAL A 111 -6.13 43.16 26.39
C VAL A 111 -6.82 42.04 27.13
N ASP A 112 -6.63 41.88 28.43
CA ASP A 112 -7.30 40.85 29.24
C ASP A 112 -8.80 41.16 29.41
N GLU A 113 -9.20 42.41 29.52
CA GLU A 113 -10.61 42.82 29.57
C GLU A 113 -11.32 42.64 28.21
N GLN A 114 -10.60 42.85 27.11
CA GLN A 114 -11.09 42.64 25.75
C GLN A 114 -10.92 41.19 25.28
N SER A 115 -10.05 40.39 25.88
CA SER A 115 -9.93 38.94 25.58
C SER A 115 -11.21 38.16 25.90
N ASN A 116 -12.05 38.70 26.81
CA ASN A 116 -13.41 38.19 27.03
C ASN A 116 -14.41 38.50 25.89
N ILE A 117 -14.07 39.39 24.97
CA ILE A 117 -14.89 39.77 23.80
C ILE A 117 -14.34 39.13 22.52
N ILE A 118 -13.08 38.70 22.53
CA ILE A 118 -12.35 38.18 21.40
C ILE A 118 -12.17 36.67 21.64
N GLY A 119 -12.85 35.87 20.90
CA GLY A 119 -12.93 34.41 21.08
C GLY A 119 -11.56 33.76 21.32
N ASP A 120 -11.55 32.84 22.23
CA ASP A 120 -10.41 32.00 22.53
C ASP A 120 -10.13 31.03 21.33
N TYR A 121 -8.96 30.38 21.31
CA TYR A 121 -8.69 29.32 20.35
C TYR A 121 -9.50 28.10 20.71
N SER A 122 -10.80 28.21 20.53
CA SER A 122 -11.82 27.20 20.81
C SER A 122 -12.95 27.32 19.80
N ILE A 123 -13.75 26.29 19.72
CA ILE A 123 -15.02 26.35 18.98
C ILE A 123 -15.96 27.29 19.74
N PRO A 124 -16.63 28.23 19.05
CA PRO A 124 -17.62 29.09 19.70
C PRO A 124 -18.70 28.27 20.40
N ASP A 125 -19.24 28.77 21.52
CA ASP A 125 -20.32 28.12 22.24
C ASP A 125 -21.70 28.33 21.60
N GLU A 126 -21.82 29.32 20.70
CA GLU A 126 -23.06 29.65 20.01
C GLU A 126 -23.01 29.23 18.54
N GLN A 127 -24.02 28.48 18.07
CA GLN A 127 -24.15 28.02 16.68
C GLN A 127 -24.18 29.19 15.69
N GLU A 128 -24.83 30.31 16.05
CA GLU A 128 -24.91 31.51 15.20
C GLU A 128 -23.51 32.06 14.86
N ARG A 129 -22.58 31.99 15.80
CA ARG A 129 -21.19 32.42 15.57
C ARG A 129 -20.44 31.45 14.63
N VAL A 130 -20.68 30.16 14.76
CA VAL A 130 -20.14 29.15 13.84
C VAL A 130 -20.65 29.40 12.42
N ASP A 131 -21.96 29.60 12.27
CA ASP A 131 -22.61 29.86 10.97
C ASP A 131 -22.08 31.13 10.31
N GLN A 132 -21.81 32.19 11.10
CA GLN A 132 -21.19 33.42 10.62
C GLN A 132 -19.78 33.14 10.09
N ILE A 133 -18.94 32.43 10.87
CA ILE A 133 -17.57 32.11 10.46
C ILE A 133 -17.56 31.29 9.16
N LEU A 134 -18.39 30.25 9.10
CA LEU A 134 -18.49 29.40 7.90
C LEU A 134 -19.05 30.17 6.68
N GLY A 135 -19.99 31.10 6.90
CA GLY A 135 -20.54 31.96 5.86
C GLY A 135 -19.54 32.96 5.27
N GLU A 136 -18.53 33.38 6.04
CA GLU A 136 -17.46 34.27 5.60
C GLU A 136 -16.30 33.52 4.91
N MET A 137 -16.25 32.17 5.01
CA MET A 137 -15.20 31.38 4.39
C MET A 137 -15.36 31.26 2.88
N PRO A 138 -14.26 31.26 2.11
CA PRO A 138 -14.31 30.96 0.69
C PRO A 138 -14.87 29.56 0.43
N GLN A 139 -15.89 29.44 -0.42
CA GLN A 139 -16.54 28.18 -0.74
C GLN A 139 -15.57 27.09 -1.21
N ASN A 140 -14.55 27.47 -1.99
CA ASN A 140 -13.54 26.54 -2.48
C ASN A 140 -12.65 25.94 -1.38
N ALA A 141 -12.55 26.58 -0.22
CA ALA A 141 -11.87 26.05 0.97
C ALA A 141 -12.78 25.12 1.75
N LEU A 142 -14.05 25.51 1.94
CA LEU A 142 -15.07 24.67 2.59
C LEU A 142 -15.30 23.35 1.84
N ASP A 143 -15.43 23.38 0.53
CA ASP A 143 -15.65 22.19 -0.31
C ASP A 143 -14.53 21.12 -0.20
N LYS A 144 -13.37 21.51 0.33
CA LYS A 144 -12.26 20.56 0.60
C LYS A 144 -12.36 19.88 1.97
N LEU A 145 -13.01 20.52 2.93
CA LEU A 145 -13.09 20.06 4.32
C LEU A 145 -14.44 19.42 4.63
N VAL A 146 -15.51 19.91 4.02
CA VAL A 146 -16.88 19.45 4.26
C VAL A 146 -17.62 19.18 2.95
N ARG A 147 -18.59 18.28 2.97
CA ARG A 147 -19.37 17.93 1.78
C ARG A 147 -20.79 17.47 2.14
N ASP A 148 -21.74 17.83 1.29
CA ASP A 148 -23.10 17.27 1.29
C ASP A 148 -23.15 16.06 0.35
N VAL A 149 -23.43 14.87 0.88
CA VAL A 149 -23.60 13.63 0.12
C VAL A 149 -24.91 12.98 0.49
N GLY A 150 -25.85 12.94 -0.45
CA GLY A 150 -27.15 12.27 -0.28
C GLY A 150 -27.03 10.76 -0.05
N LYS A 151 -28.11 10.13 0.40
CA LYS A 151 -28.21 8.68 0.63
C LYS A 151 -27.92 7.86 -0.64
N ASN A 152 -28.28 8.40 -1.79
CA ASN A 152 -27.88 7.93 -3.12
C ASN A 152 -27.00 9.04 -3.72
N GLN A 153 -25.91 8.70 -4.35
CA GLN A 153 -24.91 9.65 -4.90
C GLN A 153 -25.46 10.78 -5.79
N ASN A 154 -26.75 10.76 -6.13
CA ASN A 154 -27.44 11.74 -6.95
C ASN A 154 -28.42 12.64 -6.17
N GLU A 155 -28.52 12.49 -4.86
CA GLU A 155 -29.37 13.30 -3.99
C GLU A 155 -28.52 14.04 -2.98
N THR A 156 -28.84 15.30 -2.67
CA THR A 156 -28.22 16.06 -1.58
C THR A 156 -28.91 15.75 -0.27
N ALA A 157 -28.13 15.70 0.83
CA ALA A 157 -28.69 15.51 2.17
C ALA A 157 -29.38 16.80 2.69
N GLY A 158 -29.11 17.93 2.06
CA GLY A 158 -29.59 19.25 2.46
C GLY A 158 -28.78 19.90 3.58
N TYR A 159 -27.69 19.24 4.03
CA TYR A 159 -26.72 19.75 4.99
C TYR A 159 -25.36 19.05 4.75
N TRP A 160 -24.28 19.65 5.23
CA TRP A 160 -22.96 19.01 5.15
C TRP A 160 -22.90 17.84 6.10
N ASN A 161 -22.91 16.63 5.57
CA ASN A 161 -22.92 15.39 6.34
C ASN A 161 -21.59 14.61 6.27
N ARG A 162 -20.59 15.19 5.66
CA ARG A 162 -19.24 14.64 5.58
C ARG A 162 -18.21 15.70 5.89
N ALA A 163 -17.18 15.32 6.66
CA ALA A 163 -16.01 16.15 6.92
C ALA A 163 -14.73 15.31 6.83
N VAL A 164 -13.60 15.98 6.77
CA VAL A 164 -12.29 15.35 6.81
C VAL A 164 -11.42 16.00 7.88
N ILE A 165 -10.62 15.16 8.57
CA ILE A 165 -9.51 15.58 9.42
C ILE A 165 -8.24 15.11 8.72
N ILE A 166 -7.37 16.04 8.35
CA ILE A 166 -6.13 15.79 7.63
C ILE A 166 -4.99 15.79 8.64
N ILE A 167 -4.21 14.72 8.68
CA ILE A 167 -3.10 14.53 9.60
C ILE A 167 -1.82 14.41 8.79
N GLY A 168 -0.89 15.33 9.00
CA GLY A 168 0.45 15.26 8.44
C GLY A 168 1.41 14.58 9.40
N ILE A 169 2.12 13.55 8.95
CA ILE A 169 3.12 12.84 9.74
C ILE A 169 4.52 13.11 9.23
N SER A 170 5.50 13.05 10.14
CA SER A 170 6.90 13.27 9.81
C SER A 170 7.39 12.29 8.75
N SER A 171 8.23 12.78 7.85
CA SER A 171 8.97 11.94 6.91
C SER A 171 10.26 11.40 7.55
N ASP A 172 10.72 12.02 8.63
CA ASP A 172 11.88 11.62 9.42
C ASP A 172 11.39 10.90 10.68
N LEU A 173 11.62 9.60 10.72
CA LEU A 173 11.22 8.71 11.83
C LEU A 173 12.42 8.31 12.71
N ASP A 174 13.66 8.71 12.34
CA ASP A 174 14.91 8.48 13.09
C ASP A 174 15.35 9.79 13.74
N ARG A 175 14.86 10.08 14.94
CA ARG A 175 15.15 11.33 15.66
C ARG A 175 16.46 11.33 16.40
N ASP A 176 16.93 10.16 16.84
CA ASP A 176 18.20 10.04 17.54
C ASP A 176 19.39 9.91 16.59
N ASN A 177 19.14 9.85 15.27
CA ASN A 177 20.13 9.72 14.19
C ASN A 177 21.04 8.46 14.35
N ASP A 178 20.48 7.38 14.87
CA ASP A 178 21.20 6.11 14.99
C ASP A 178 21.15 5.28 13.67
N GLY A 179 20.42 5.74 12.68
CA GLY A 179 20.23 5.12 11.38
C GLY A 179 19.11 4.09 11.34
N LYS A 180 18.21 4.12 12.34
CA LYS A 180 17.01 3.29 12.40
C LYS A 180 15.81 4.17 12.77
N ASP A 181 14.67 3.87 12.19
CA ASP A 181 13.44 4.51 12.58
C ASP A 181 13.07 4.16 14.03
N ASP A 182 12.80 5.17 14.86
CA ASP A 182 12.36 5.03 16.26
C ASP A 182 10.95 4.46 16.36
N ILE A 183 10.12 4.72 15.33
CA ILE A 183 8.76 4.23 15.21
C ILE A 183 8.47 3.82 13.77
N THR A 184 7.63 2.84 13.59
CA THR A 184 7.18 2.44 12.26
C THR A 184 5.90 3.18 11.84
N ILE A 185 5.72 3.36 10.53
CA ILE A 185 4.47 3.92 9.99
C ILE A 185 3.24 3.10 10.43
N SER A 186 3.38 1.78 10.55
CA SER A 186 2.31 0.90 11.05
C SER A 186 1.90 1.23 12.49
N GLU A 187 2.87 1.51 13.37
CA GLU A 187 2.59 1.91 14.76
C GLU A 187 1.93 3.28 14.84
N ILE A 188 2.33 4.24 14.00
CA ILE A 188 1.66 5.55 13.93
C ILE A 188 0.19 5.39 13.52
N ILE A 189 -0.07 4.52 12.51
CA ILE A 189 -1.44 4.22 12.06
C ILE A 189 -2.24 3.55 13.18
N GLU A 190 -1.66 2.57 13.87
CA GLU A 190 -2.30 1.84 14.97
C GLU A 190 -2.62 2.76 16.15
N ASN A 191 -1.68 3.62 16.55
CA ASN A 191 -1.88 4.62 17.60
C ASN A 191 -2.98 5.60 17.23
N THR A 192 -3.00 6.10 15.98
CA THR A 192 -4.04 7.00 15.48
C THR A 192 -5.41 6.31 15.48
N GLN A 193 -5.48 5.08 15.00
CA GLN A 193 -6.72 4.28 15.02
C GLN A 193 -7.17 4.00 16.46
N GLY A 194 -6.24 3.65 17.35
CA GLY A 194 -6.51 3.44 18.76
C GLY A 194 -7.12 4.66 19.44
N THR A 195 -6.61 5.86 19.14
CA THR A 195 -7.18 7.13 19.63
C THR A 195 -8.62 7.34 19.14
N ILE A 196 -8.88 7.08 17.85
CA ILE A 196 -10.23 7.17 17.27
C ILE A 196 -11.17 6.17 17.94
N ASP A 197 -10.73 4.92 18.08
CA ASP A 197 -11.52 3.85 18.68
C ASP A 197 -11.81 4.12 20.16
N GLN A 198 -10.84 4.63 20.90
CA GLN A 198 -11.00 5.01 22.30
C GLN A 198 -12.06 6.10 22.46
N ILE A 199 -11.99 7.15 21.64
CA ILE A 199 -13.00 8.23 21.70
C ILE A 199 -14.37 7.69 21.27
N SER A 200 -14.43 6.77 20.30
CA SER A 200 -15.68 6.25 19.75
C SER A 200 -16.34 5.19 20.61
N SER A 201 -15.57 4.31 21.29
CA SER A 201 -16.09 3.11 21.95
C SER A 201 -16.35 3.26 23.44
N GLU A 202 -15.67 4.22 24.10
CA GLU A 202 -15.74 4.37 25.56
C GLU A 202 -16.77 5.41 26.02
N ASN A 203 -17.76 5.79 25.19
CA ASN A 203 -18.65 6.94 25.45
C ASN A 203 -17.88 8.22 25.83
N ASN A 204 -16.68 8.34 25.36
CA ASN A 204 -15.83 9.53 25.54
C ASN A 204 -16.26 10.69 24.63
N TRP A 205 -17.49 10.66 24.14
CA TRP A 205 -18.08 11.77 23.44
C TRP A 205 -18.31 12.93 24.39
N ILE A 206 -18.13 14.14 23.91
CA ILE A 206 -18.51 15.32 24.66
C ILE A 206 -20.03 15.37 24.71
N CYS A 207 -20.59 15.39 25.92
CA CYS A 207 -22.02 15.48 26.14
C CYS A 207 -22.40 16.96 26.12
N LEU A 208 -23.39 17.33 25.32
CA LEU A 208 -23.88 18.70 25.23
C LEU A 208 -25.36 18.73 25.60
N ASP A 209 -25.76 19.76 26.36
CA ASP A 209 -27.16 20.05 26.61
C ASP A 209 -27.86 20.66 25.37
N ASP A 210 -29.18 20.86 25.46
CA ASP A 210 -29.98 21.47 24.40
C ASP A 210 -29.50 22.89 23.98
N ASN A 211 -28.70 23.54 24.81
CA ASN A 211 -28.13 24.85 24.55
C ASN A 211 -26.68 24.78 24.01
N GLY A 212 -26.14 23.58 23.86
CA GLY A 212 -24.78 23.36 23.37
C GLY A 212 -23.69 23.49 24.45
N ASN A 213 -24.06 23.57 25.75
CA ASN A 213 -23.09 23.57 26.84
C ASN A 213 -22.63 22.15 27.18
N GLU A 214 -21.36 22.02 27.57
CA GLU A 214 -20.81 20.74 27.98
C GLU A 214 -21.44 20.27 29.30
N VAL A 215 -21.98 19.06 29.28
CA VAL A 215 -22.58 18.41 30.48
C VAL A 215 -21.52 17.48 31.07
N ASP A 216 -21.32 17.59 32.39
CA ASP A 216 -20.44 16.68 33.11
C ASP A 216 -20.96 15.24 32.98
N PRO A 217 -20.14 14.30 32.45
CA PRO A 217 -20.54 12.89 32.32
C PRO A 217 -20.92 12.20 33.64
N GLU A 218 -20.51 12.75 34.79
CA GLU A 218 -20.84 12.23 36.11
C GLU A 218 -22.11 12.91 36.70
N SER A 219 -22.76 13.81 35.97
CA SER A 219 -23.99 14.47 36.42
C SER A 219 -25.21 13.57 36.32
N ASP A 220 -26.21 13.81 37.20
CA ASP A 220 -27.48 13.03 37.21
C ASP A 220 -28.26 13.09 35.86
N ASN A 221 -27.95 14.02 34.98
CA ASN A 221 -28.58 14.20 33.68
C ASN A 221 -27.70 13.70 32.51
N ALA A 222 -26.56 13.10 32.80
CA ALA A 222 -25.62 12.65 31.77
C ALA A 222 -26.28 11.62 30.85
N ASP A 223 -27.04 10.70 31.36
CA ASP A 223 -27.73 9.65 30.60
C ASP A 223 -28.72 10.21 29.55
N GLU A 224 -29.20 11.45 29.72
CA GLU A 224 -30.11 12.11 28.79
C GLU A 224 -29.37 12.72 27.59
N TYR A 225 -28.11 13.15 27.76
CA TYR A 225 -27.33 13.90 26.77
C TYR A 225 -26.09 13.18 26.27
N CYS A 226 -25.67 12.09 26.88
CA CYS A 226 -24.41 11.39 26.62
C CYS A 226 -24.53 10.15 25.73
N ASP A 227 -25.68 9.85 25.15
CA ASP A 227 -25.81 8.70 24.25
C ASP A 227 -25.21 9.03 22.86
N GLY A 228 -23.94 8.69 22.66
CA GLY A 228 -23.20 8.92 21.41
C GLY A 228 -23.83 8.24 20.17
N THR A 229 -24.75 7.29 20.37
CA THR A 229 -25.51 6.68 19.28
C THR A 229 -26.50 7.65 18.65
N GLU A 230 -26.93 8.67 19.37
CA GLU A 230 -27.83 9.69 18.85
C GLU A 230 -27.18 10.64 17.84
N LEU A 231 -25.88 10.85 17.90
CA LEU A 231 -25.16 11.69 16.94
C LEU A 231 -25.01 11.01 15.57
N GLY A 232 -25.08 9.69 15.48
CA GLY A 232 -24.89 8.94 14.25
C GLY A 232 -23.54 9.22 13.58
N LEU A 233 -22.50 9.49 14.39
CA LEU A 233 -21.18 9.88 13.91
C LEU A 233 -20.29 8.66 13.72
N LYS A 234 -19.68 8.57 12.54
CA LYS A 234 -18.70 7.53 12.21
C LYS A 234 -17.41 8.16 11.71
N MET A 235 -16.30 7.73 12.27
CA MET A 235 -14.97 8.15 11.86
C MET A 235 -14.19 6.96 11.31
N THR A 236 -13.55 7.14 10.16
CA THR A 236 -12.80 6.08 9.47
C THR A 236 -11.43 6.62 9.06
N LEU A 237 -10.36 6.00 9.57
CA LEU A 237 -9.00 6.34 9.17
C LEU A 237 -8.74 5.82 7.75
N THR A 238 -8.26 6.69 6.89
CA THR A 238 -7.98 6.44 5.48
C THR A 238 -6.86 7.35 4.97
N GLY A 239 -6.69 7.43 3.67
CA GLY A 239 -5.67 8.29 3.05
C GLY A 239 -4.52 7.48 2.44
N PRO A 240 -3.58 8.17 1.78
CA PRO A 240 -2.49 7.50 1.06
C PRO A 240 -1.64 6.57 1.93
N VAL A 241 -1.29 7.01 3.13
CA VAL A 241 -0.41 6.26 4.04
C VAL A 241 -1.09 5.01 4.61
N PRO A 242 -2.25 5.09 5.29
CA PRO A 242 -2.95 3.90 5.78
C PRO A 242 -3.33 2.93 4.68
N LEU A 243 -3.76 3.43 3.52
CA LEU A 243 -4.14 2.59 2.38
C LEU A 243 -2.95 1.81 1.84
N THR A 244 -1.81 2.48 1.64
CA THR A 244 -0.59 1.83 1.14
C THR A 244 -0.09 0.79 2.13
N ASN A 245 -0.10 1.09 3.43
CA ASN A 245 0.28 0.16 4.48
C ASN A 245 -0.64 -1.07 4.51
N ALA A 246 -1.94 -0.87 4.52
CA ALA A 246 -2.93 -1.95 4.52
C ALA A 246 -2.83 -2.85 3.28
N ILE A 247 -2.61 -2.26 2.09
CA ILE A 247 -2.41 -3.02 0.84
C ILE A 247 -1.11 -3.84 0.94
N THR A 248 -0.03 -3.27 1.45
CA THR A 248 1.26 -3.96 1.58
C THR A 248 1.14 -5.12 2.55
N GLU A 249 0.62 -4.89 3.75
CA GLU A 249 0.42 -5.91 4.77
C GLU A 249 -0.48 -7.05 4.27
N LYS A 250 -1.64 -6.71 3.68
CA LYS A 250 -2.56 -7.70 3.13
C LYS A 250 -1.96 -8.48 1.96
N SER A 251 -1.14 -7.84 1.15
CA SER A 251 -0.44 -8.50 0.05
C SER A 251 0.59 -9.51 0.57
N PHE A 252 1.34 -9.16 1.61
CA PHE A 252 2.25 -10.10 2.30
C PHE A 252 1.50 -11.28 2.92
N GLN A 253 0.41 -11.02 3.63
CA GLN A 253 -0.43 -12.08 4.19
C GLN A 253 -0.90 -13.04 3.11
N LEU A 254 -1.50 -12.52 2.03
CA LEU A 254 -1.97 -13.32 0.91
C LEU A 254 -0.85 -14.12 0.23
N PHE A 255 0.35 -13.54 0.11
CA PHE A 255 1.51 -14.26 -0.42
C PHE A 255 1.82 -15.50 0.42
N TRP A 256 1.92 -15.37 1.74
CA TRP A 256 2.22 -16.49 2.63
C TRP A 256 1.09 -17.51 2.73
N GLU A 257 -0.15 -17.13 2.45
CA GLU A 257 -1.28 -18.07 2.35
C GLU A 257 -1.29 -18.82 1.00
N VAL A 258 -1.10 -18.11 -0.11
CA VAL A 258 -1.29 -18.66 -1.46
C VAL A 258 -0.02 -19.29 -2.03
N PHE A 259 1.16 -18.72 -1.77
CA PHE A 259 2.41 -19.21 -2.34
C PHE A 259 2.74 -20.66 -1.94
N PRO A 260 2.61 -21.12 -0.68
CA PRO A 260 2.81 -22.50 -0.30
C PRO A 260 1.84 -23.46 -1.02
N VAL A 261 0.59 -23.04 -1.21
CA VAL A 261 -0.41 -23.81 -1.96
C VAL A 261 0.04 -23.97 -3.42
N GLY A 262 0.53 -22.88 -4.04
CA GLY A 262 1.12 -22.91 -5.37
C GLY A 262 2.30 -23.89 -5.48
N VAL A 263 3.21 -23.85 -4.49
CA VAL A 263 4.34 -24.79 -4.41
C VAL A 263 3.86 -26.25 -4.33
N VAL A 264 2.85 -26.54 -3.52
CA VAL A 264 2.28 -27.90 -3.40
C VAL A 264 1.64 -28.34 -4.71
N ILE A 265 0.88 -27.47 -5.39
CA ILE A 265 0.26 -27.77 -6.69
C ILE A 265 1.34 -28.06 -7.75
N VAL A 266 2.38 -27.25 -7.82
CA VAL A 266 3.52 -27.47 -8.74
C VAL A 266 4.24 -28.77 -8.41
N ALA A 267 4.50 -29.06 -7.13
CA ALA A 267 5.13 -30.27 -6.68
C ALA A 267 4.29 -31.52 -7.05
N PHE A 268 2.98 -31.43 -6.84
CA PHE A 268 2.04 -32.50 -7.22
C PHE A 268 2.00 -32.70 -8.73
N GLY A 269 1.95 -31.62 -9.52
CA GLY A 269 2.04 -31.65 -10.97
C GLY A 269 3.35 -32.32 -11.45
N LEU A 270 4.49 -31.92 -10.92
CA LEU A 270 5.79 -32.52 -11.18
C LEU A 270 5.78 -34.01 -10.87
N PHE A 271 5.23 -34.40 -9.73
CA PHE A 271 5.11 -35.81 -9.34
C PHE A 271 4.24 -36.59 -10.32
N LEU A 272 3.04 -36.11 -10.64
CA LEU A 272 2.11 -36.77 -11.55
C LEU A 272 2.69 -36.95 -12.94
N PHE A 273 3.33 -35.96 -13.50
CA PHE A 273 3.94 -36.04 -14.83
C PHE A 273 5.12 -37.01 -14.90
N HIS A 274 5.78 -37.28 -13.78
CA HIS A 274 7.01 -38.06 -13.74
C HIS A 274 6.87 -39.44 -13.07
N CYS A 275 5.73 -39.75 -12.47
CA CYS A 275 5.45 -41.05 -11.91
C CYS A 275 4.97 -42.09 -12.93
N ASP A 276 5.01 -41.80 -14.24
CA ASP A 276 4.54 -42.63 -15.36
C ASP A 276 3.04 -43.03 -15.33
N LEU A 277 2.27 -42.47 -14.42
CA LEU A 277 0.84 -42.78 -14.29
C LEU A 277 0.05 -42.47 -15.55
N LEU A 278 0.28 -41.31 -16.14
CA LEU A 278 -0.45 -40.81 -17.32
C LEU A 278 -0.07 -41.58 -18.61
N GLN A 279 1.09 -42.22 -18.64
CA GLN A 279 1.62 -42.89 -19.84
C GLN A 279 1.47 -44.41 -19.80
N THR A 280 1.75 -45.03 -18.66
CA THR A 280 1.74 -46.49 -18.51
C THR A 280 0.66 -47.02 -17.58
N GLY A 281 -0.06 -46.15 -16.87
CA GLY A 281 -1.03 -46.50 -15.84
C GLY A 281 -0.41 -47.10 -14.56
N ARG A 282 0.91 -47.13 -14.46
CA ARG A 282 1.64 -47.61 -13.27
C ARG A 282 2.33 -46.49 -12.55
N ILE A 283 2.12 -46.41 -11.24
CA ILE A 283 2.74 -45.36 -10.37
C ILE A 283 4.14 -45.80 -9.99
N ARG A 284 5.15 -45.05 -10.43
CA ARG A 284 6.54 -45.16 -10.00
C ARG A 284 6.89 -44.14 -8.98
N TRP A 285 6.49 -44.34 -7.73
CA TRP A 285 6.65 -43.38 -6.63
C TRP A 285 8.09 -42.85 -6.48
N VAL A 286 9.07 -43.77 -6.47
CA VAL A 286 10.49 -43.42 -6.29
C VAL A 286 10.97 -42.48 -7.39
N GLN A 287 10.54 -42.69 -8.61
CA GLN A 287 10.94 -41.86 -9.74
C GLN A 287 10.28 -40.46 -9.69
N GLY A 288 8.99 -40.40 -9.34
CA GLY A 288 8.27 -39.15 -9.17
C GLY A 288 8.92 -38.31 -8.08
N VAL A 289 9.24 -38.90 -6.92
CA VAL A 289 9.93 -38.22 -5.81
C VAL A 289 11.34 -37.77 -6.20
N LYS A 290 12.12 -38.61 -6.90
CA LYS A 290 13.46 -38.22 -7.37
C LYS A 290 13.38 -37.00 -8.30
N THR A 291 12.46 -36.96 -9.25
CA THR A 291 12.31 -35.84 -10.18
C THR A 291 11.83 -34.58 -9.44
N LEU A 292 10.93 -34.75 -8.47
CA LEU A 292 10.50 -33.65 -7.61
C LEU A 292 11.68 -33.01 -6.86
N ILE A 293 12.57 -33.81 -6.27
CA ILE A 293 13.77 -33.32 -5.59
C ILE A 293 14.74 -32.67 -6.58
N ILE A 294 14.99 -33.32 -7.72
CA ILE A 294 15.98 -32.85 -8.72
C ILE A 294 15.58 -31.50 -9.31
N SER A 295 14.30 -31.29 -9.63
CA SER A 295 13.83 -30.05 -10.25
C SER A 295 13.26 -29.06 -9.22
N GLY A 296 12.64 -29.53 -8.14
CA GLY A 296 11.99 -28.69 -7.15
C GLY A 296 12.98 -28.05 -6.17
N LEU A 297 13.95 -28.80 -5.64
CA LEU A 297 14.88 -28.28 -4.64
C LEU A 297 15.73 -27.10 -5.18
N PRO A 298 16.39 -27.19 -6.35
CA PRO A 298 17.13 -26.06 -6.92
C PRO A 298 16.25 -24.82 -7.11
N THR A 299 15.01 -25.02 -7.52
CA THR A 299 14.05 -23.95 -7.74
C THR A 299 13.65 -23.27 -6.44
N LEU A 300 13.32 -24.03 -5.40
CA LEU A 300 13.01 -23.49 -4.09
C LEU A 300 14.20 -22.70 -3.50
N CYS A 301 15.43 -23.26 -3.58
CA CYS A 301 16.63 -22.55 -3.17
C CYS A 301 16.79 -21.23 -3.94
N SER A 302 16.48 -21.22 -5.25
CA SER A 302 16.55 -20.00 -6.06
C SER A 302 15.56 -18.95 -5.61
N VAL A 303 14.34 -19.33 -5.27
CA VAL A 303 13.31 -18.40 -4.73
C VAL A 303 13.79 -17.81 -3.42
N TRP A 304 14.27 -18.63 -2.48
CA TRP A 304 14.77 -18.18 -1.18
C TRP A 304 15.95 -17.22 -1.31
N ILE A 305 16.92 -17.55 -2.17
CA ILE A 305 18.09 -16.69 -2.42
C ILE A 305 17.63 -15.36 -3.05
N THR A 306 16.70 -15.41 -4.00
CA THR A 306 16.21 -14.19 -4.68
C THR A 306 15.46 -13.29 -3.72
N LEU A 307 14.53 -13.84 -2.92
CA LEU A 307 13.79 -13.05 -1.93
C LEU A 307 14.70 -12.54 -0.81
N GLY A 308 15.66 -13.36 -0.35
CA GLY A 308 16.64 -12.93 0.62
C GLY A 308 17.55 -11.82 0.12
N PHE A 309 17.96 -11.87 -1.16
CA PHE A 309 18.74 -10.80 -1.78
C PHE A 309 17.95 -9.49 -1.86
N ILE A 310 16.67 -9.54 -2.22
CA ILE A 310 15.79 -8.36 -2.25
C ILE A 310 15.67 -7.76 -0.85
N GLY A 311 15.44 -8.60 0.18
CA GLY A 311 15.34 -8.13 1.57
C GLY A 311 16.65 -7.59 2.17
N TYR A 312 17.80 -7.86 1.53
CA TYR A 312 19.10 -7.32 1.93
C TYR A 312 19.45 -6.00 1.21
N THR A 313 18.70 -5.65 0.18
CA THR A 313 18.86 -4.38 -0.53
C THR A 313 17.90 -3.36 0.06
N ASP A 314 18.30 -2.08 0.11
CA ASP A 314 17.48 -0.96 0.59
C ASP A 314 16.29 -0.62 -0.36
N TYR A 315 15.87 -1.58 -1.17
CA TYR A 315 14.69 -1.39 -2.01
C TYR A 315 13.41 -1.61 -1.20
N GLU A 316 12.52 -0.65 -1.26
CA GLU A 316 11.19 -0.79 -0.69
C GLU A 316 10.47 -2.04 -1.25
N VAL A 317 10.08 -2.93 -0.37
CA VAL A 317 9.35 -4.14 -0.74
C VAL A 317 7.90 -3.76 -1.03
N THR A 318 7.64 -3.40 -2.27
CA THR A 318 6.29 -3.11 -2.74
C THR A 318 5.52 -4.40 -3.04
N MET A 319 4.18 -4.35 -3.10
CA MET A 319 3.35 -5.49 -3.49
C MET A 319 3.75 -6.12 -4.85
N THR A 320 4.45 -5.37 -5.69
CA THR A 320 4.92 -5.84 -7.00
C THR A 320 6.08 -6.85 -6.88
N VAL A 321 6.88 -6.79 -5.81
CA VAL A 321 7.97 -7.72 -5.54
C VAL A 321 7.45 -9.13 -5.17
N ILE A 322 6.25 -9.22 -4.62
CA ILE A 322 5.60 -10.49 -4.24
C ILE A 322 5.46 -11.44 -5.44
N ILE A 323 5.28 -10.90 -6.64
CA ILE A 323 5.13 -11.67 -7.88
C ILE A 323 6.44 -12.38 -8.28
N VAL A 324 7.58 -11.92 -7.80
CA VAL A 324 8.91 -12.48 -8.15
C VAL A 324 9.03 -13.95 -7.76
N GLY A 325 8.57 -14.33 -6.57
CA GLY A 325 8.63 -15.71 -6.07
C GLY A 325 7.96 -16.71 -7.03
N PRO A 326 6.67 -16.56 -7.35
CA PRO A 326 5.96 -17.43 -8.28
C PRO A 326 6.58 -17.49 -9.69
N ILE A 327 7.07 -16.38 -10.23
CA ILE A 327 7.70 -16.35 -11.56
C ILE A 327 9.02 -17.14 -11.55
N VAL A 328 9.88 -16.90 -10.56
CA VAL A 328 11.14 -17.64 -10.40
C VAL A 328 10.88 -19.14 -10.19
N LEU A 329 9.85 -19.49 -9.40
CA LEU A 329 9.40 -20.88 -9.21
C LEU A 329 9.03 -21.53 -10.54
N ALA A 330 8.19 -20.89 -11.35
CA ALA A 330 7.74 -21.42 -12.62
C ALA A 330 8.88 -21.62 -13.62
N LEU A 331 9.79 -20.65 -13.73
CA LEU A 331 10.96 -20.72 -14.60
C LEU A 331 11.94 -21.82 -14.17
N GLY A 332 12.22 -21.92 -12.87
CA GLY A 332 13.16 -22.93 -12.35
C GLY A 332 12.67 -24.36 -12.57
N VAL A 333 11.40 -24.61 -12.31
CA VAL A 333 10.77 -25.89 -12.61
C VAL A 333 10.88 -26.22 -14.10
N SER A 334 10.57 -25.27 -14.98
CA SER A 334 10.66 -25.44 -16.43
C SER A 334 12.10 -25.77 -16.86
N TYR A 335 13.10 -25.06 -16.37
CA TYR A 335 14.51 -25.31 -16.68
C TYR A 335 14.97 -26.69 -16.21
N GLY A 336 14.63 -27.06 -14.98
CA GLY A 336 14.93 -28.39 -14.43
C GLY A 336 14.31 -29.53 -15.24
N LEU A 337 13.05 -29.35 -15.67
CA LEU A 337 12.35 -30.31 -16.50
C LEU A 337 12.98 -30.50 -17.89
N HIS A 338 13.38 -29.40 -18.54
CA HIS A 338 14.04 -29.47 -19.83
C HIS A 338 15.33 -30.31 -19.76
N ILE A 339 16.16 -30.11 -18.76
CA ILE A 339 17.42 -30.82 -18.57
C ILE A 339 17.13 -32.31 -18.25
N THR A 340 16.23 -32.62 -17.33
CA THR A 340 15.91 -34.00 -16.92
C THR A 340 15.23 -34.79 -18.04
N ASN A 341 14.41 -34.16 -18.87
CA ASN A 341 13.81 -34.78 -20.04
C ASN A 341 14.87 -35.13 -21.07
N ARG A 342 15.79 -34.18 -21.38
CA ARG A 342 16.89 -34.44 -22.31
C ARG A 342 17.82 -35.55 -21.83
N TYR A 343 18.13 -35.55 -20.53
CA TYR A 343 18.87 -36.64 -19.89
C TYR A 343 18.20 -38.00 -20.09
N ALA A 344 16.88 -38.08 -20.00
CA ALA A 344 16.12 -39.30 -20.21
C ALA A 344 16.17 -39.80 -21.68
N GLU A 345 16.24 -38.87 -22.65
CA GLU A 345 16.31 -39.19 -24.08
C GLU A 345 17.71 -39.59 -24.56
N ALA A 346 18.76 -39.08 -23.93
CA ALA A 346 20.15 -39.32 -24.28
C ALA A 346 20.56 -40.79 -24.05
N LYS A 347 21.50 -41.32 -24.85
CA LYS A 347 22.01 -42.67 -24.77
C LYS A 347 23.45 -42.69 -24.25
N GLY A 348 23.83 -43.76 -23.57
CA GLY A 348 25.21 -43.94 -23.06
C GLY A 348 25.28 -44.02 -21.54
N SER A 349 26.45 -43.82 -20.97
CA SER A 349 26.68 -43.75 -19.54
C SER A 349 26.01 -42.52 -18.90
N PRO A 350 25.72 -42.50 -17.57
CA PRO A 350 25.08 -41.39 -16.92
C PRO A 350 25.82 -40.02 -17.13
N ARG A 351 27.15 -40.08 -17.19
CA ARG A 351 27.97 -38.85 -17.44
C ARG A 351 27.84 -38.38 -18.89
N GLU A 352 27.83 -39.27 -19.87
CA GLU A 352 27.64 -38.95 -21.29
C GLU A 352 26.26 -38.36 -21.54
N LYS A 353 25.22 -38.98 -20.98
CA LYS A 353 23.83 -38.47 -21.03
C LYS A 353 23.73 -37.04 -20.46
N MET A 354 24.35 -36.76 -19.31
CA MET A 354 24.32 -35.47 -18.69
C MET A 354 25.13 -34.43 -19.50
N SER A 355 26.29 -34.80 -20.01
CA SER A 355 27.10 -33.95 -20.89
C SER A 355 26.32 -33.57 -22.15
N GLU A 356 25.60 -34.52 -22.78
CA GLU A 356 24.72 -34.24 -23.91
C GLU A 356 23.55 -33.33 -23.54
N ALA A 357 22.90 -33.57 -22.40
CA ALA A 357 21.78 -32.75 -21.92
C ALA A 357 22.20 -31.32 -21.67
N ILE A 358 23.35 -31.07 -21.01
CA ILE A 358 23.86 -29.73 -20.75
C ILE A 358 24.31 -29.06 -22.04
N SER A 359 25.04 -29.75 -22.90
CA SER A 359 25.59 -29.16 -24.15
C SER A 359 24.52 -28.77 -25.17
N SER A 360 23.40 -29.49 -25.20
CA SER A 360 22.27 -29.22 -26.12
C SER A 360 21.20 -28.36 -25.46
N THR A 361 20.52 -28.89 -24.45
CA THR A 361 19.38 -28.25 -23.79
C THR A 361 19.82 -27.13 -22.85
N GLY A 362 20.99 -27.26 -22.19
CA GLY A 362 21.54 -26.20 -21.35
C GLY A 362 21.81 -24.90 -22.12
N ARG A 363 22.25 -25.00 -23.39
CA ARG A 363 22.39 -23.83 -24.27
C ARG A 363 21.05 -23.19 -24.62
N ALA A 364 20.02 -24.01 -24.89
CA ALA A 364 18.68 -23.50 -25.17
C ALA A 364 18.09 -22.78 -23.94
N VAL A 365 18.27 -23.35 -22.72
CA VAL A 365 17.86 -22.76 -21.46
C VAL A 365 18.62 -21.45 -21.20
N LEU A 366 19.95 -21.42 -21.48
CA LEU A 366 20.73 -20.17 -21.37
C LEU A 366 20.17 -19.07 -22.27
N LEU A 367 19.90 -19.37 -23.52
CA LEU A 367 19.36 -18.42 -24.47
C LEU A 367 17.98 -17.90 -24.03
N SER A 368 17.12 -18.81 -23.57
CA SER A 368 15.82 -18.45 -22.98
C SER A 368 15.97 -17.56 -21.75
N ALA A 369 16.89 -17.89 -20.84
CA ALA A 369 17.16 -17.09 -19.67
C ALA A 369 17.67 -15.68 -20.06
N LEU A 370 18.61 -15.59 -21.00
CA LEU A 370 19.15 -14.31 -21.48
C LEU A 370 18.09 -13.42 -22.11
N THR A 371 17.22 -13.97 -22.97
CA THR A 371 16.13 -13.20 -23.58
C THR A 371 15.13 -12.71 -22.54
N THR A 372 14.85 -13.50 -21.52
CA THR A 372 13.95 -13.14 -20.42
C THR A 372 14.58 -12.07 -19.52
N ILE A 373 15.87 -12.19 -19.21
CA ILE A 373 16.64 -11.19 -18.47
C ILE A 373 16.62 -9.84 -19.22
N ILE A 374 16.90 -9.84 -20.53
CA ILE A 374 16.86 -8.61 -21.35
C ILE A 374 15.46 -7.99 -21.31
N GLY A 375 14.41 -8.82 -21.38
CA GLY A 375 13.03 -8.35 -21.26
C GLY A 375 12.76 -7.67 -19.92
N PHE A 376 13.19 -8.25 -18.79
CA PHE A 376 12.98 -7.64 -17.47
C PHE A 376 13.93 -6.47 -17.19
N ILE A 377 15.18 -6.50 -17.67
CA ILE A 377 16.08 -5.34 -17.58
C ILE A 377 15.48 -4.13 -18.31
N SER A 378 14.70 -4.31 -19.37
CA SER A 378 14.06 -3.18 -20.05
C SER A 378 13.09 -2.41 -19.13
N LEU A 379 12.53 -3.04 -18.09
CA LEU A 379 11.69 -2.38 -17.09
C LEU A 379 12.47 -1.42 -16.18
N VAL A 380 13.80 -1.61 -16.05
CA VAL A 380 14.67 -0.72 -15.27
C VAL A 380 14.74 0.69 -15.87
N PHE A 381 14.49 0.82 -17.16
CA PHE A 381 14.47 2.11 -17.84
C PHE A 381 13.13 2.83 -17.77
N VAL A 382 12.12 2.22 -17.17
CA VAL A 382 10.81 2.86 -16.90
C VAL A 382 10.99 3.82 -15.74
N GLN A 383 10.43 5.02 -15.85
CA GLN A 383 10.58 6.08 -14.85
C GLN A 383 9.68 5.89 -13.61
N MET A 384 9.37 4.65 -13.22
CA MET A 384 8.55 4.32 -12.05
C MET A 384 9.30 3.36 -11.14
N LYS A 385 9.62 3.76 -9.93
CA LYS A 385 10.38 2.96 -8.96
C LYS A 385 9.86 1.52 -8.77
N PRO A 386 8.56 1.25 -8.57
CA PRO A 386 8.07 -0.13 -8.40
C PRO A 386 8.32 -1.02 -9.61
N ILE A 387 8.24 -0.46 -10.83
CA ILE A 387 8.50 -1.21 -12.08
C ILE A 387 10.00 -1.47 -12.22
N GLN A 388 10.85 -0.52 -11.87
CA GLN A 388 12.31 -0.71 -11.83
C GLN A 388 12.69 -1.82 -10.85
N THR A 389 12.11 -1.82 -9.65
CA THR A 389 12.35 -2.84 -8.63
C THR A 389 12.00 -4.24 -9.12
N ILE A 390 10.86 -4.42 -9.81
CA ILE A 390 10.52 -5.69 -10.47
C ILE A 390 11.57 -6.07 -11.51
N GLY A 391 12.00 -5.11 -12.32
CA GLY A 391 13.02 -5.31 -13.36
C GLY A 391 14.32 -5.86 -12.78
N TYR A 392 14.85 -5.26 -11.73
CA TYR A 392 16.05 -5.72 -11.02
C TYR A 392 15.82 -7.08 -10.35
N ALA A 393 14.72 -7.22 -9.59
CA ALA A 393 14.42 -8.43 -8.83
C ALA A 393 14.24 -9.66 -9.71
N LEU A 394 13.47 -9.55 -10.82
CA LEU A 394 13.28 -10.65 -11.75
C LEU A 394 14.52 -10.95 -12.56
N SER A 395 15.26 -9.94 -13.02
CA SER A 395 16.52 -10.16 -13.74
C SER A 395 17.52 -10.91 -12.87
N GLY A 396 17.72 -10.46 -11.63
CA GLY A 396 18.58 -11.15 -10.66
C GLY A 396 18.07 -12.56 -10.33
N GLY A 397 16.77 -12.71 -10.10
CA GLY A 397 16.13 -14.00 -9.82
C GLY A 397 16.31 -15.01 -10.95
N ILE A 398 16.22 -14.57 -12.22
CA ILE A 398 16.44 -15.46 -13.37
C ILE A 398 17.92 -15.88 -13.48
N VAL A 399 18.85 -14.98 -13.18
CA VAL A 399 20.28 -15.36 -13.09
C VAL A 399 20.49 -16.43 -12.01
N VAL A 400 19.95 -16.21 -10.83
CA VAL A 400 20.05 -17.15 -9.70
C VAL A 400 19.43 -18.51 -10.06
N VAL A 401 18.22 -18.53 -10.61
CA VAL A 401 17.54 -19.79 -10.96
C VAL A 401 18.25 -20.54 -12.06
N TYR A 402 18.82 -19.84 -13.05
CA TYR A 402 19.64 -20.45 -14.09
C TYR A 402 20.89 -21.10 -13.49
N LEU A 403 21.64 -20.37 -12.67
CA LEU A 403 22.86 -20.86 -12.03
C LEU A 403 22.56 -22.07 -11.13
N MET A 404 21.56 -21.97 -10.28
CA MET A 404 21.15 -23.07 -9.38
C MET A 404 20.71 -24.30 -10.16
N THR A 405 19.96 -24.11 -11.25
CA THR A 405 19.55 -25.21 -12.12
C THR A 405 20.77 -25.88 -12.78
N MET A 406 21.70 -25.12 -13.35
CA MET A 406 22.89 -25.67 -14.02
C MET A 406 23.84 -26.36 -13.05
N LEU A 407 23.93 -25.91 -11.80
CA LEU A 407 24.81 -26.51 -10.78
C LEU A 407 24.15 -27.71 -10.07
N MET A 408 22.90 -27.57 -9.64
CA MET A 408 22.28 -28.56 -8.77
C MET A 408 21.61 -29.69 -9.57
N VAL A 409 20.89 -29.39 -10.65
CA VAL A 409 20.13 -30.44 -11.40
C VAL A 409 21.03 -31.55 -11.92
N PRO A 410 22.19 -31.30 -12.56
CA PRO A 410 23.09 -32.35 -13.00
C PRO A 410 23.64 -33.20 -11.84
N ASN A 411 24.07 -32.55 -10.77
CA ASN A 411 24.63 -33.25 -9.60
C ASN A 411 23.59 -34.12 -8.89
N LEU A 412 22.40 -33.59 -8.66
CA LEU A 412 21.29 -34.34 -8.04
C LEU A 412 20.82 -35.48 -8.93
N THR A 413 20.78 -35.31 -10.25
CA THR A 413 20.40 -36.34 -11.20
C THR A 413 21.36 -37.52 -11.14
N MET A 414 22.66 -37.30 -11.08
CA MET A 414 23.68 -38.33 -10.93
C MET A 414 23.67 -38.96 -9.54
N MET A 415 23.58 -38.15 -8.48
CA MET A 415 23.56 -38.61 -7.09
C MET A 415 22.37 -39.51 -6.78
N LEU A 416 21.19 -39.16 -7.29
CA LEU A 416 19.95 -39.91 -7.07
C LEU A 416 19.73 -41.04 -8.08
N ASP A 417 20.63 -41.28 -9.05
CA ASP A 417 20.53 -42.27 -10.12
C ASP A 417 19.13 -42.27 -10.78
N LEU A 418 18.82 -41.16 -11.49
CA LEU A 418 17.52 -40.98 -12.12
C LEU A 418 17.38 -41.93 -13.33
N LYS A 419 16.47 -42.90 -13.23
CA LYS A 419 16.15 -43.86 -14.29
C LYS A 419 14.79 -43.51 -14.94
N LYS A 420 14.74 -42.40 -15.64
CA LYS A 420 13.52 -41.95 -16.30
C LYS A 420 13.44 -42.56 -17.71
N PRO A 421 12.38 -43.30 -18.04
CA PRO A 421 12.18 -43.75 -19.42
C PRO A 421 11.78 -42.57 -20.32
N SER A 422 12.27 -42.59 -21.56
CA SER A 422 11.79 -41.71 -22.61
C SER A 422 10.51 -42.29 -23.22
N HIS A 423 9.44 -41.53 -23.19
CA HIS A 423 8.17 -41.94 -23.81
C HIS A 423 7.81 -41.00 -24.97
N PRO A 424 7.29 -41.55 -26.09
CA PRO A 424 6.76 -40.67 -27.14
C PRO A 424 5.53 -39.89 -26.60
N PRO A 425 5.24 -38.72 -27.16
CA PRO A 425 4.10 -37.93 -26.74
C PRO A 425 2.78 -38.68 -26.93
N PRO A 426 1.75 -38.46 -26.09
CA PRO A 426 0.45 -39.11 -26.19
C PRO A 426 -0.17 -38.95 -27.57
N LYS A 427 -0.88 -39.99 -28.06
CA LYS A 427 -1.51 -40.02 -29.41
C LYS A 427 -2.45 -38.83 -29.63
N VAL A 428 -3.16 -38.37 -28.59
CA VAL A 428 -4.02 -37.18 -28.64
C VAL A 428 -3.23 -35.91 -28.98
N PHE A 429 -2.06 -35.76 -28.35
CA PHE A 429 -1.18 -34.62 -28.63
C PHE A 429 -0.56 -34.71 -30.03
N GLN A 430 -0.14 -35.90 -30.46
CA GLN A 430 0.35 -36.12 -31.82
C GLN A 430 -0.72 -35.78 -32.86
N GLY A 431 -1.99 -36.14 -32.61
CA GLY A 431 -3.11 -35.78 -33.48
C GLY A 431 -3.37 -34.29 -33.51
N ALA A 432 -3.41 -33.66 -32.35
CA ALA A 432 -3.64 -32.23 -32.24
C ALA A 432 -2.57 -31.37 -32.96
N VAL A 433 -1.29 -31.75 -32.85
CA VAL A 433 -0.18 -31.08 -33.55
C VAL A 433 -0.12 -31.46 -35.03
N GLY A 434 -0.53 -32.67 -35.39
CA GLY A 434 -0.55 -33.13 -36.77
C GLY A 434 -1.50 -32.35 -37.68
N VAL A 435 -2.63 -31.88 -37.16
CA VAL A 435 -3.63 -31.11 -37.94
C VAL A 435 -3.06 -29.77 -38.46
N PRO A 436 -2.48 -28.91 -37.63
CA PRO A 436 -1.85 -27.68 -38.09
C PRO A 436 -0.71 -27.91 -39.10
N ILE A 437 0.08 -28.96 -38.91
CA ILE A 437 1.17 -29.32 -39.83
C ILE A 437 0.63 -29.74 -41.18
N LYS A 438 -0.42 -30.56 -41.22
CA LYS A 438 -1.04 -31.04 -42.47
C LYS A 438 -1.70 -29.88 -43.24
N TRP A 439 -2.26 -28.91 -42.54
CA TRP A 439 -2.99 -27.76 -43.10
C TRP A 439 -2.31 -26.41 -42.84
N THR A 440 -0.98 -26.37 -42.95
CA THR A 440 -0.15 -25.23 -42.58
C THR A 440 -0.64 -23.90 -43.15
N ARG A 441 -1.01 -23.86 -44.42
CA ARG A 441 -1.49 -22.61 -45.08
C ARG A 441 -2.81 -22.12 -44.51
N VAL A 442 -3.74 -23.06 -44.24
CA VAL A 442 -5.06 -22.71 -43.67
C VAL A 442 -4.91 -22.26 -42.24
N THR A 443 -4.11 -22.97 -41.45
CA THR A 443 -3.82 -22.59 -40.07
C THR A 443 -3.20 -21.20 -39.98
N LEU A 444 -2.20 -20.90 -40.81
CA LEU A 444 -1.57 -19.58 -40.89
C LEU A 444 -2.57 -18.49 -41.27
N ALA A 445 -3.43 -18.74 -42.29
CA ALA A 445 -4.46 -17.80 -42.73
C ALA A 445 -5.47 -17.50 -41.59
N VAL A 446 -5.90 -18.55 -40.84
CA VAL A 446 -6.82 -18.37 -39.69
C VAL A 446 -6.16 -17.53 -38.60
N PHE A 447 -4.89 -17.77 -38.26
CA PHE A 447 -4.19 -16.96 -37.26
C PHE A 447 -4.00 -15.51 -37.71
N ILE A 448 -3.63 -15.26 -38.96
CA ILE A 448 -3.49 -13.91 -39.49
C ILE A 448 -4.86 -13.20 -39.48
N MET A 449 -5.93 -13.89 -39.89
CA MET A 449 -7.28 -13.32 -39.87
C MET A 449 -7.74 -12.99 -38.45
N ALA A 450 -7.51 -13.88 -37.48
CA ALA A 450 -7.81 -13.63 -36.06
C ALA A 450 -7.04 -12.42 -35.52
N MET A 451 -5.76 -12.29 -35.86
CA MET A 451 -4.92 -11.16 -35.47
C MET A 451 -5.42 -9.84 -36.07
N VAL A 452 -5.79 -9.81 -37.35
CA VAL A 452 -6.35 -8.62 -38.01
C VAL A 452 -7.70 -8.25 -37.42
N MET A 453 -8.59 -9.21 -37.14
CA MET A 453 -9.89 -8.98 -36.50
C MET A 453 -9.69 -8.43 -35.07
N SER A 454 -8.78 -8.99 -34.29
CA SER A 454 -8.45 -8.50 -32.95
C SER A 454 -7.92 -7.07 -32.97
N ALA A 455 -7.01 -6.76 -33.90
CA ALA A 455 -6.47 -5.41 -34.09
C ALA A 455 -7.55 -4.39 -34.56
N GLY A 456 -8.52 -4.86 -35.34
CA GLY A 456 -9.65 -4.03 -35.78
C GLY A 456 -10.69 -3.75 -34.69
N TYR A 457 -10.88 -4.72 -33.77
CA TYR A 457 -11.83 -4.58 -32.65
C TYR A 457 -11.31 -3.68 -31.52
N ASN A 458 -9.98 -3.66 -31.32
CA ASN A 458 -9.33 -2.87 -30.26
C ASN A 458 -8.96 -1.44 -30.70
N ARG A 459 -9.61 -0.86 -31.71
CA ARG A 459 -9.48 0.58 -31.91
C ARG A 459 -10.21 1.29 -30.78
N PRO A 460 -9.53 2.03 -29.87
CA PRO A 460 -10.23 2.88 -28.94
C PRO A 460 -11.04 3.88 -29.79
N ASN A 461 -12.33 3.98 -29.52
CA ASN A 461 -13.12 5.12 -29.97
C ASN A 461 -12.54 6.36 -29.28
N VAL A 462 -11.62 7.05 -29.95
CA VAL A 462 -11.12 8.37 -29.58
C VAL A 462 -12.16 9.40 -30.05
#